data_67ba2b11b623a0c3982ffce82ad9335f
#
_entry.id   67ba2b11b623a0c3982ffce82ad9335f
#
_cell.length_a   1.000
_cell.length_b   1.000
_cell.length_c   1.000
_cell.angle_alpha   90.00
_cell.angle_beta   90.00
_cell.angle_gamma   90.00
#
_symmetry.space_group_name_H-M   'P 1'
#
loop_
_entity.id
_entity.type
_entity.pdbx_description
1 polymer ?
#
loop_
_entity_poly.entity_id
_entity_poly.type
_entity_poly.pdbx_seq_one_letter_code
_entity_poly.pdbx_strand_id
1 'polypeptide(L)'
;MSLMIRRSDWFIGDLEHYAAWNQREASWEVAERYLSAVSTTLARLAAMPGIGRPALFSAPVLRDLRLYPVNRPFEKHLIFYRQDGAILYVERAMHGARDLPRRLAQPPTAGDT
;
A
#
# COMPACT_ATOMS: atom_id res chain seq x y z
N MET A 1 -1.86 -19.78 9.24
CA MET A 1 -2.85 -18.90 9.89
C MET A 1 -2.61 -17.46 9.45
N SER A 2 -3.66 -16.77 9.07
CA SER A 2 -3.53 -15.38 8.59
C SER A 2 -3.58 -14.38 9.74
N LEU A 3 -2.80 -13.31 9.60
CA LEU A 3 -2.85 -12.21 10.55
C LEU A 3 -4.14 -11.41 10.38
N MET A 4 -4.53 -10.71 11.44
CA MET A 4 -5.60 -9.74 11.37
C MET A 4 -5.08 -8.49 10.64
N ILE A 5 -5.84 -8.00 9.67
CA ILE A 5 -5.44 -6.84 8.88
C ILE A 5 -6.04 -5.58 9.49
N ARG A 6 -5.19 -4.58 9.73
CA ARG A 6 -5.64 -3.26 10.18
C ARG A 6 -5.15 -2.22 9.18
N ARG A 7 -6.09 -1.50 8.59
CA ARG A 7 -5.82 -0.50 7.56
C ARG A 7 -5.78 0.87 8.19
N SER A 8 -4.69 1.61 7.96
CA SER A 8 -4.60 2.98 8.45
C SER A 8 -5.53 3.91 7.65
N ASP A 9 -5.88 5.03 8.24
CA ASP A 9 -6.70 6.03 7.54
C ASP A 9 -5.98 6.56 6.30
N TRP A 10 -4.67 6.73 6.37
CA TRP A 10 -3.89 7.18 5.22
C TRP A 10 -3.87 6.15 4.11
N PHE A 11 -3.78 4.86 4.46
CA PHE A 11 -3.87 3.80 3.46
C PHE A 11 -5.23 3.84 2.75
N ILE A 12 -6.32 3.99 3.52
CA ILE A 12 -7.66 4.08 2.94
C ILE A 12 -7.74 5.29 2.01
N GLY A 13 -7.20 6.44 2.43
CA GLY A 13 -7.14 7.62 1.59
C GLY A 13 -6.33 7.42 0.32
N ASP A 14 -5.20 6.71 0.41
CA ASP A 14 -4.41 6.35 -0.77
C ASP A 14 -5.26 5.56 -1.77
N LEU A 15 -6.00 4.56 -1.29
CA LEU A 15 -6.83 3.73 -2.17
C LEU A 15 -7.93 4.55 -2.83
N GLU A 16 -8.58 5.41 -2.07
CA GLU A 16 -9.63 6.27 -2.63
C GLU A 16 -9.06 7.17 -3.73
N HIS A 17 -7.90 7.73 -3.48
CA HIS A 17 -7.22 8.60 -4.44
C HIS A 17 -6.88 7.86 -5.74
N TYR A 18 -6.24 6.70 -5.64
CA TYR A 18 -5.83 5.94 -6.82
C TYR A 18 -7.00 5.30 -7.53
N ALA A 19 -8.04 4.88 -6.81
CA ALA A 19 -9.25 4.36 -7.45
C ALA A 19 -9.94 5.46 -8.27
N ALA A 20 -10.05 6.66 -7.72
CA ALA A 20 -10.64 7.79 -8.42
C ALA A 20 -9.80 8.16 -9.66
N TRP A 21 -8.48 8.13 -9.54
CA TRP A 21 -7.58 8.39 -10.65
C TRP A 21 -7.77 7.37 -11.77
N ASN A 22 -7.82 6.08 -11.42
CA ASN A 22 -8.04 5.01 -12.40
C ASN A 22 -9.38 5.15 -13.11
N GLN A 23 -10.41 5.55 -12.37
CA GLN A 23 -11.74 5.74 -12.94
C GLN A 23 -11.74 6.88 -13.96
N ARG A 24 -11.07 8.00 -13.63
CA ARG A 24 -10.99 9.14 -14.54
C ARG A 24 -10.15 8.87 -15.77
N GLU A 25 -8.98 8.22 -15.57
CA GLU A 25 -7.98 8.09 -16.63
C GLU A 25 -8.16 6.84 -17.47
N ALA A 26 -8.88 5.85 -16.97
CA ALA A 26 -9.09 4.60 -17.68
C ALA A 26 -10.58 4.24 -17.71
N SER A 27 -11.06 3.61 -16.64
CA SER A 27 -12.46 3.20 -16.58
C SER A 27 -12.82 2.79 -15.16
N TRP A 28 -14.11 2.66 -14.92
CA TRP A 28 -14.65 2.14 -13.67
C TRP A 28 -14.19 0.69 -13.44
N GLU A 29 -14.16 -0.10 -14.51
CA GLU A 29 -13.71 -1.50 -14.40
C GLU A 29 -12.25 -1.60 -13.97
N VAL A 30 -11.40 -0.69 -14.45
CA VAL A 30 -9.99 -0.68 -14.05
C VAL A 30 -9.87 -0.30 -12.57
N ALA A 31 -10.66 0.68 -12.11
CA ALA A 31 -10.67 1.04 -10.69
C ALA A 31 -11.07 -0.15 -9.82
N GLU A 32 -12.08 -0.90 -10.22
CA GLU A 32 -12.50 -2.09 -9.48
C GLU A 32 -11.43 -3.16 -9.46
N ARG A 33 -10.78 -3.40 -10.59
CA ARG A 33 -9.69 -4.38 -10.65
C ARG A 33 -8.52 -3.96 -9.79
N TYR A 34 -8.24 -2.67 -9.71
CA TYR A 34 -7.19 -2.17 -8.82
C TYR A 34 -7.51 -2.48 -7.36
N LEU A 35 -8.71 -2.17 -6.91
CA LEU A 35 -9.12 -2.43 -5.52
C LEU A 35 -9.12 -3.93 -5.21
N SER A 36 -9.54 -4.75 -6.17
CA SER A 36 -9.52 -6.21 -6.02
C SER A 36 -8.09 -6.73 -5.92
N ALA A 37 -7.18 -6.20 -6.75
CA ALA A 37 -5.77 -6.59 -6.70
C ALA A 37 -5.14 -6.23 -5.35
N VAL A 38 -5.50 -5.06 -4.80
CA VAL A 38 -5.03 -4.67 -3.48
C VAL A 38 -5.53 -5.65 -2.42
N SER A 39 -6.82 -5.99 -2.44
CA SER A 39 -7.40 -6.92 -1.47
C SER A 39 -6.71 -8.29 -1.53
N THR A 40 -6.46 -8.80 -2.73
CA THR A 40 -5.77 -10.07 -2.91
C THR A 40 -4.34 -10.00 -2.37
N THR A 41 -3.67 -8.88 -2.60
CA THR A 41 -2.31 -8.67 -2.10
C THR A 41 -2.30 -8.66 -0.57
N LEU A 42 -3.25 -7.96 0.05
CA LEU A 42 -3.34 -7.91 1.51
C LEU A 42 -3.59 -9.28 2.11
N ALA A 43 -4.44 -10.09 1.49
CA ALA A 43 -4.69 -11.45 1.96
C ALA A 43 -3.41 -12.30 1.92
N ARG A 44 -2.61 -12.14 0.87
CA ARG A 44 -1.33 -12.83 0.75
C ARG A 44 -0.36 -12.39 1.84
N LEU A 45 -0.28 -11.08 2.10
CA LEU A 45 0.59 -10.55 3.14
C LEU A 45 0.15 -11.00 4.53
N ALA A 46 -1.15 -11.09 4.76
CA ALA A 46 -1.67 -11.58 6.03
C ALA A 46 -1.31 -13.05 6.26
N ALA A 47 -1.28 -13.84 5.18
CA ALA A 47 -0.90 -15.26 5.27
C ALA A 47 0.61 -15.44 5.36
N MET A 48 1.39 -14.57 4.72
CA MET A 48 2.85 -14.68 4.67
C MET A 48 3.47 -13.28 4.84
N PRO A 49 3.47 -12.74 6.07
CA PRO A 49 3.91 -11.35 6.27
C PRO A 49 5.39 -11.11 5.97
N GLY A 50 6.19 -12.14 5.93
CA GLY A 50 7.62 -12.01 5.64
C GLY A 50 7.98 -11.92 4.17
N ILE A 51 7.02 -12.04 3.23
CA ILE A 51 7.35 -12.03 1.81
C ILE A 51 7.73 -10.66 1.28
N GLY A 52 7.30 -9.58 1.95
CA GLY A 52 7.72 -8.24 1.57
C GLY A 52 9.17 -8.00 1.96
N ARG A 53 9.86 -7.15 1.22
CA ARG A 53 11.23 -6.79 1.54
C ARG A 53 11.25 -5.60 2.51
N PRO A 54 12.29 -5.51 3.36
CA PRO A 54 12.41 -4.33 4.23
C PRO A 54 12.53 -3.05 3.41
N ALA A 55 11.84 -2.01 3.87
CA ALA A 55 11.98 -0.68 3.30
C ALA A 55 13.10 0.01 4.06
N LEU A 56 14.29 0.11 3.45
CA LEU A 56 15.49 0.58 4.14
C LEU A 56 15.58 2.10 4.11
N PHE A 57 14.72 2.75 4.89
CA PHE A 57 14.74 4.20 5.06
C PHE A 57 15.41 4.55 6.38
N SER A 58 16.12 5.69 6.40
CA SER A 58 16.84 6.11 7.59
C SER A 58 15.96 6.78 8.65
N ALA A 59 14.82 7.36 8.24
CA ALA A 59 13.94 8.06 9.18
C ALA A 59 13.35 7.08 10.21
N PRO A 60 13.43 7.39 11.51
CA PRO A 60 12.94 6.47 12.55
C PRO A 60 11.47 6.09 12.40
N VAL A 61 10.62 7.01 11.95
CA VAL A 61 9.20 6.75 11.77
C VAL A 61 8.93 5.72 10.68
N LEU A 62 9.90 5.49 9.80
CA LEU A 62 9.78 4.54 8.70
C LEU A 62 10.51 3.22 8.97
N ARG A 63 11.01 3.04 10.19
CA ARG A 63 11.66 1.78 10.57
C ARG A 63 10.64 0.66 10.60
N ASP A 64 11.13 -0.54 10.33
CA ASP A 64 10.35 -1.76 10.37
C ASP A 64 9.25 -1.85 9.32
N LEU A 65 9.21 -0.88 8.41
CA LEU A 65 8.30 -1.01 7.26
C LEU A 65 8.85 -2.04 6.28
N ARG A 66 7.92 -2.82 5.76
CA ARG A 66 8.18 -3.68 4.61
C ARG A 66 7.36 -3.18 3.44
N LEU A 67 7.77 -3.53 2.25
CA LEU A 67 7.01 -3.18 1.05
C LEU A 67 6.84 -4.39 0.15
N TYR A 68 5.72 -4.42 -0.56
CA TYR A 68 5.41 -5.50 -1.47
C TYR A 68 4.54 -4.96 -2.61
N PRO A 69 4.81 -5.38 -3.87
CA PRO A 69 4.02 -4.87 -4.99
C PRO A 69 2.60 -5.41 -4.99
N VAL A 70 1.67 -4.57 -5.41
CA VAL A 70 0.30 -5.00 -5.66
C VAL A 70 0.30 -6.01 -6.82
N ASN A 71 -0.66 -6.92 -6.82
CA ASN A 71 -0.80 -7.91 -7.88
C ASN A 71 -0.88 -7.27 -9.26
N ARG A 72 -0.36 -7.97 -10.26
CA ARG A 72 -0.43 -7.53 -11.65
C ARG A 72 -1.88 -7.24 -12.07
N PRO A 73 -2.10 -6.26 -12.90
CA PRO A 73 -1.12 -5.41 -13.60
C PRO A 73 -0.72 -4.14 -12.84
N PHE A 74 -0.92 -4.10 -11.53
CA PHE A 74 -0.72 -2.91 -10.72
C PHE A 74 0.56 -2.97 -9.89
N GLU A 75 1.56 -3.72 -10.34
CA GLU A 75 2.79 -3.98 -9.58
C GLU A 75 3.68 -2.74 -9.41
N LYS A 76 3.36 -1.64 -10.09
CA LYS A 76 4.05 -0.37 -9.84
C LYS A 76 3.60 0.31 -8.56
N HIS A 77 2.45 -0.12 -8.03
CA HIS A 77 1.98 0.34 -6.73
C HIS A 77 2.51 -0.58 -5.65
N LEU A 78 2.97 0.01 -4.55
CA LEU A 78 3.60 -0.71 -3.45
C LEU A 78 2.74 -0.56 -2.19
N ILE A 79 2.59 -1.68 -1.48
CA ILE A 79 1.95 -1.70 -0.16
C ILE A 79 3.06 -1.60 0.88
N PHE A 80 2.96 -0.62 1.77
CA PHE A 80 3.87 -0.45 2.90
C PHE A 80 3.16 -0.93 4.15
N TYR A 81 3.79 -1.85 4.86
CA TYR A 81 3.15 -2.49 6.00
C TYR A 81 4.18 -2.87 7.06
N ARG A 82 3.68 -3.18 8.25
CA ARG A 82 4.48 -3.74 9.33
C ARG A 82 3.66 -4.78 10.07
N GLN A 83 4.33 -5.69 10.74
CA GLN A 83 3.68 -6.69 11.56
C GLN A 83 3.99 -6.41 13.02
N ASP A 84 2.96 -6.52 13.86
CA ASP A 84 3.15 -6.48 15.31
C ASP A 84 2.27 -7.57 15.91
N GLY A 85 2.90 -8.62 16.41
CA GLY A 85 2.18 -9.76 16.94
C GLY A 85 1.30 -10.41 15.87
N ALA A 86 0.02 -10.52 16.14
CA ALA A 86 -0.94 -11.16 15.24
C ALA A 86 -1.61 -10.17 14.28
N ILE A 87 -1.11 -8.93 14.23
CA ILE A 87 -1.73 -7.87 13.43
C ILE A 87 -0.79 -7.44 12.31
N LEU A 88 -1.35 -7.34 11.11
CA LEU A 88 -0.70 -6.74 9.97
C LEU A 88 -1.20 -5.30 9.86
N TYR A 89 -0.31 -4.34 10.10
CA TYR A 89 -0.65 -2.92 9.97
C TYR A 89 -0.31 -2.48 8.56
N VAL A 90 -1.35 -2.15 7.79
CA VAL A 90 -1.17 -1.65 6.42
C VAL A 90 -1.15 -0.14 6.47
N GLU A 91 0.02 0.44 6.20
CA GLU A 91 0.26 1.86 6.45
C GLU A 91 0.01 2.75 5.25
N ARG A 92 0.48 2.36 4.08
CA ARG A 92 0.33 3.17 2.87
C ARG A 92 0.25 2.30 1.62
N ALA A 93 -0.36 2.85 0.57
CA ALA A 93 -0.28 2.32 -0.78
C ALA A 93 0.18 3.46 -1.70
N MET A 94 1.30 3.28 -2.39
CA MET A 94 1.88 4.36 -3.18
C MET A 94 2.49 3.84 -4.47
N HIS A 95 2.40 4.66 -5.51
CA HIS A 95 3.14 4.37 -6.73
C HIS A 95 4.64 4.40 -6.42
N GLY A 96 5.37 3.37 -6.85
CA GLY A 96 6.80 3.24 -6.57
C GLY A 96 7.63 4.21 -7.39
N ALA A 97 7.63 5.46 -6.99
CA ALA A 97 8.34 6.53 -7.65
C ALA A 97 9.43 7.09 -6.74
N ARG A 98 9.97 8.26 -7.11
CA ARG A 98 10.98 8.94 -6.33
C ARG A 98 10.39 9.56 -5.07
N ASP A 99 11.26 9.93 -4.14
CA ASP A 99 10.91 10.64 -2.91
C ASP A 99 9.95 9.88 -2.00
N LEU A 100 10.03 8.55 -2.00
CA LEU A 100 9.15 7.73 -1.17
C LEU A 100 9.22 8.09 0.33
N PRO A 101 10.40 8.30 0.94
CA PRO A 101 10.43 8.66 2.36
C PRO A 101 9.65 9.93 2.68
N ARG A 102 9.78 10.96 1.84
CA ARG A 102 9.05 12.20 2.02
C ARG A 102 7.55 12.01 1.83
N ARG A 103 7.18 11.29 0.77
CA ARG A 103 5.77 11.06 0.45
C ARG A 103 5.06 10.21 1.49
N LEU A 104 5.77 9.23 2.06
CA LEU A 104 5.21 8.38 3.11
C LEU A 104 4.83 9.17 4.36
N ALA A 105 5.51 10.30 4.58
CA ALA A 105 5.24 11.17 5.72
C ALA A 105 4.16 12.22 5.44
N GLN A 106 3.59 12.22 4.24
CA GLN A 106 2.57 13.20 3.84
C GLN A 106 1.20 12.55 3.70
N PRO A 107 0.11 13.31 3.95
CA PRO A 107 -1.24 12.78 3.75
C PRO A 107 -1.50 12.34 2.31
N PRO A 108 -2.49 11.47 2.08
CA PRO A 108 -2.74 10.88 0.76
C PRO A 108 -2.92 11.85 -0.40
N THR A 109 -3.44 13.03 -0.14
CA THR A 109 -3.71 14.00 -1.22
C THR A 109 -2.61 15.03 -1.40
N ALA A 110 -1.59 15.05 -0.53
CA ALA A 110 -0.56 16.09 -0.55
C ALA A 110 0.46 15.83 -1.66
N GLY A 111 0.62 16.79 -2.57
CA GLY A 111 1.61 16.71 -3.63
C GLY A 111 1.35 15.62 -4.65
N ASP A 112 0.14 15.17 -4.74
CA ASP A 112 -0.24 14.03 -5.55
C ASP A 112 -0.95 14.52 -6.79
N THR A 113 -0.24 14.68 -7.82
CA THR A 113 -0.82 15.17 -9.07
C THR A 113 -0.31 14.37 -10.24
#